data_467f43f83a81b22718005fb18bc901f7
#
_entry.id   467f43f83a81b22718005fb18bc901f7
#
_cell.length_a   1.000
_cell.length_b   1.000
_cell.length_c   1.000
_cell.angle_alpha   90.00
_cell.angle_beta   90.00
_cell.angle_gamma   90.00
#
_symmetry.space_group_name_H-M   'P 1'
#
loop_
_entity.id
_entity.type
_entity.pdbx_description
1 polymer ?
#
loop_
_entity_poly.entity_id
_entity_poly.type
_entity_poly.pdbx_seq_one_letter_code
_entity_poly.pdbx_strand_id
1 'polypeptide(L)'
;MLAPAVRRQLTAQLEDARRRGMVGPGPVEAHLEHAEALAAAVDPDFHGRFLDLGSGAGVPGLILLALWPTATGVLLDARRRRCSFLESAVGALDLADRVSVACGRAEELARDGEFRGAFELVVARGFGAPATTAECAVGFLVQGGRLAVSEPPGESDPSRWPKEGLDELGLLGPEVRGSEGGRVAVLTSAGPPGARWPRRVGVPGHRPLW
;
A
#
# COMPACT_ATOMS: atom_id res chain seq x y z
N MET A 1 -17.14 6.33 5.64
CA MET A 1 -16.59 7.56 6.29
C MET A 1 -16.12 7.26 7.69
N LEU A 2 -15.01 7.84 8.13
CA LEU A 2 -14.48 7.68 9.48
C LEU A 2 -15.38 8.33 10.55
N ALA A 3 -15.63 7.61 11.65
CA ALA A 3 -16.30 8.17 12.81
C ALA A 3 -15.48 9.36 13.38
N PRO A 4 -16.12 10.43 13.90
CA PRO A 4 -15.40 11.64 14.35
C PRO A 4 -14.30 11.39 15.39
N ALA A 5 -14.51 10.44 16.31
CA ALA A 5 -13.51 10.08 17.33
C ALA A 5 -12.28 9.43 16.69
N VAL A 6 -12.49 8.48 15.78
CA VAL A 6 -11.42 7.78 15.05
C VAL A 6 -10.63 8.75 14.15
N ARG A 7 -11.34 9.66 13.47
CA ARG A 7 -10.70 10.72 12.66
C ARG A 7 -9.76 11.57 13.53
N ARG A 8 -10.19 12.00 14.72
CA ARG A 8 -9.33 12.77 15.64
C ARG A 8 -8.08 11.99 16.09
N GLN A 9 -8.23 10.71 16.40
CA GLN A 9 -7.10 9.86 16.79
C GLN A 9 -6.09 9.71 15.64
N LEU A 10 -6.55 9.43 14.42
CA LEU A 10 -5.70 9.34 13.24
C LEU A 10 -5.01 10.67 12.93
N THR A 11 -5.73 11.80 13.01
CA THR A 11 -5.13 13.14 12.86
C THR A 11 -4.01 13.36 13.86
N ALA A 12 -4.20 13.00 15.13
CA ALA A 12 -3.17 13.14 16.16
C ALA A 12 -1.92 12.28 15.86
N GLN A 13 -2.10 11.04 15.38
CA GLN A 13 -1.00 10.17 14.96
C GLN A 13 -0.23 10.74 13.76
N LEU A 14 -0.93 11.25 12.77
CA LEU A 14 -0.31 11.85 11.58
C LEU A 14 0.40 13.16 11.90
N GLU A 15 -0.11 13.97 12.82
CA GLU A 15 0.57 15.15 13.33
C GLU A 15 1.87 14.79 14.08
N ASP A 16 1.87 13.72 14.87
CA ASP A 16 3.09 13.22 15.49
C ASP A 16 4.09 12.74 14.44
N ALA A 17 3.63 11.98 13.43
CA ALA A 17 4.45 11.56 12.31
C ALA A 17 5.07 12.75 11.55
N ARG A 18 4.30 13.83 11.36
CA ARG A 18 4.76 15.07 10.72
C ARG A 18 5.85 15.75 11.53
N ARG A 19 5.66 15.89 12.85
CA ARG A 19 6.70 16.44 13.75
C ARG A 19 8.00 15.63 13.71
N ARG A 20 7.91 14.32 13.48
CA ARG A 20 9.06 13.40 13.33
C ARG A 20 9.66 13.39 11.92
N GLY A 21 9.12 14.17 10.97
CA GLY A 21 9.58 14.22 9.59
C GLY A 21 9.32 12.94 8.79
N MET A 22 8.24 12.20 9.12
CA MET A 22 7.87 10.96 8.44
C MET A 22 6.77 11.18 7.40
N VAL A 23 6.08 12.33 7.43
CA VAL A 23 5.04 12.74 6.49
C VAL A 23 5.51 14.02 5.80
N GLY A 24 5.25 14.11 4.49
CA GLY A 24 5.59 15.28 3.69
C GLY A 24 4.83 16.55 4.11
N PRO A 25 5.19 17.71 3.55
CA PRO A 25 4.50 18.96 3.81
C PRO A 25 3.05 18.90 3.29
N GLY A 26 2.14 19.60 3.97
CA GLY A 26 0.73 19.66 3.61
C GLY A 26 -0.20 19.37 4.77
N PRO A 27 -1.50 19.61 4.60
CA PRO A 27 -2.48 19.33 5.65
C PRO A 27 -2.63 17.82 5.87
N VAL A 28 -2.75 17.43 7.13
CA VAL A 28 -2.93 16.01 7.52
C VAL A 28 -4.27 15.48 6.98
N GLU A 29 -5.26 16.34 6.90
CA GLU A 29 -6.59 16.05 6.34
C GLU A 29 -6.53 15.48 4.93
N ALA A 30 -5.65 16.01 4.08
CA ALA A 30 -5.46 15.52 2.72
C ALA A 30 -5.01 14.06 2.66
N HIS A 31 -4.32 13.55 3.70
CA HIS A 31 -3.96 12.14 3.78
C HIS A 31 -5.16 11.27 4.15
N LEU A 32 -6.06 11.76 5.01
CA LEU A 32 -7.30 11.08 5.36
C LEU A 32 -8.22 10.99 4.14
N GLU A 33 -8.45 12.11 3.46
CA GLU A 33 -9.28 12.19 2.26
C GLU A 33 -8.76 11.28 1.14
N HIS A 34 -7.44 11.28 0.92
CA HIS A 34 -6.83 10.40 -0.07
C HIS A 34 -7.04 8.91 0.25
N ALA A 35 -6.91 8.51 1.51
CA ALA A 35 -7.14 7.12 1.91
C ALA A 35 -8.63 6.74 1.83
N GLU A 36 -9.56 7.65 2.15
CA GLU A 36 -11.00 7.47 1.93
C GLU A 36 -11.31 7.30 0.43
N ALA A 37 -10.69 8.10 -0.44
CA ALA A 37 -10.83 7.97 -1.89
C ALA A 37 -10.26 6.63 -2.41
N LEU A 38 -9.11 6.19 -1.88
CA LEU A 38 -8.52 4.90 -2.22
C LEU A 38 -9.44 3.75 -1.80
N ALA A 39 -9.97 3.77 -0.57
CA ALA A 39 -10.90 2.75 -0.10
C ALA A 39 -12.14 2.67 -1.01
N ALA A 40 -12.74 3.81 -1.37
CA ALA A 40 -13.89 3.86 -2.26
C ALA A 40 -13.57 3.35 -3.68
N ALA A 41 -12.36 3.63 -4.19
CA ALA A 41 -11.93 3.19 -5.52
C ALA A 41 -11.66 1.68 -5.59
N VAL A 42 -11.19 1.07 -4.50
CA VAL A 42 -10.86 -0.36 -4.45
C VAL A 42 -12.07 -1.19 -4.03
N ASP A 43 -12.56 -0.98 -2.84
CA ASP A 43 -13.69 -1.66 -2.24
C ASP A 43 -14.03 -0.97 -0.90
N PRO A 44 -15.16 -0.27 -0.80
CA PRO A 44 -15.53 0.42 0.45
C PRO A 44 -15.78 -0.53 1.62
N ASP A 45 -16.13 -1.78 1.36
CA ASP A 45 -16.47 -2.80 2.34
C ASP A 45 -15.44 -3.95 2.39
N PHE A 46 -14.18 -3.66 2.07
CA PHE A 46 -13.13 -4.68 2.06
C PHE A 46 -12.95 -5.33 3.44
N HIS A 47 -12.89 -6.66 3.47
CA HIS A 47 -12.81 -7.46 4.69
C HIS A 47 -11.72 -8.56 4.67
N GLY A 48 -10.87 -8.56 3.64
CA GLY A 48 -9.77 -9.50 3.46
C GLY A 48 -8.48 -9.11 4.20
N ARG A 49 -7.40 -9.79 3.84
CA ARG A 49 -6.04 -9.49 4.31
C ARG A 49 -5.35 -8.57 3.32
N PHE A 50 -4.85 -7.42 3.79
CA PHE A 50 -4.11 -6.51 2.91
C PHE A 50 -2.71 -6.17 3.43
N LEU A 51 -1.85 -5.73 2.52
CA LEU A 51 -0.51 -5.23 2.81
C LEU A 51 -0.41 -3.75 2.40
N ASP A 52 0.09 -2.90 3.29
CA ASP A 52 0.52 -1.54 2.94
C ASP A 52 2.02 -1.54 2.63
N LEU A 53 2.35 -1.43 1.36
CA LEU A 53 3.71 -1.54 0.83
C LEU A 53 4.47 -0.22 0.97
N GLY A 54 5.43 -0.18 1.88
CA GLY A 54 6.16 1.04 2.21
C GLY A 54 5.32 2.00 3.06
N SER A 55 4.70 1.48 4.11
CA SER A 55 3.69 2.14 4.93
C SER A 55 4.11 3.50 5.52
N GLY A 56 5.40 3.71 5.74
CA GLY A 56 5.95 4.99 6.18
C GLY A 56 5.41 5.43 7.54
N ALA A 57 4.51 6.40 7.51
CA ALA A 57 3.78 6.90 8.68
C ALA A 57 2.41 6.23 8.85
N GLY A 58 2.16 5.11 8.18
CA GLY A 58 0.87 4.43 8.19
C GLY A 58 -0.15 5.00 7.21
N VAL A 59 0.32 5.62 6.13
CA VAL A 59 -0.55 6.22 5.11
C VAL A 59 -0.36 5.50 3.77
N PRO A 60 -1.39 4.80 3.26
CA PRO A 60 -2.79 4.83 3.72
C PRO A 60 -3.16 3.79 4.79
N GLY A 61 -2.30 2.83 5.12
CA GLY A 61 -2.62 1.60 5.85
C GLY A 61 -3.40 1.77 7.16
N LEU A 62 -2.96 2.63 8.09
CA LEU A 62 -3.67 2.87 9.36
C LEU A 62 -5.08 3.45 9.14
N ILE A 63 -5.23 4.28 8.12
CA ILE A 63 -6.51 4.92 7.80
C ILE A 63 -7.47 3.88 7.20
N LEU A 64 -6.97 3.04 6.29
CA LEU A 64 -7.72 1.94 5.68
C LEU A 64 -8.21 0.93 6.75
N LEU A 65 -7.35 0.60 7.73
CA LEU A 65 -7.74 -0.26 8.85
C LEU A 65 -8.89 0.32 9.68
N ALA A 66 -8.96 1.64 9.80
CA ALA A 66 -10.07 2.30 10.47
C ALA A 66 -11.35 2.35 9.60
N LEU A 67 -11.21 2.36 8.27
CA LEU A 67 -12.32 2.31 7.32
C LEU A 67 -12.87 0.89 7.14
N TRP A 68 -12.01 -0.13 7.26
CA TRP A 68 -12.31 -1.55 7.10
C TRP A 68 -12.19 -2.29 8.44
N PRO A 69 -13.22 -2.23 9.30
CA PRO A 69 -13.13 -2.71 10.69
C PRO A 69 -12.92 -4.23 10.82
N THR A 70 -13.25 -4.99 9.79
CA THR A 70 -13.11 -6.46 9.76
C THR A 70 -11.88 -6.93 8.97
N ALA A 71 -11.20 -6.04 8.24
CA ALA A 71 -9.99 -6.38 7.52
C ALA A 71 -8.81 -6.62 8.46
N THR A 72 -7.90 -7.51 8.06
CA THR A 72 -6.58 -7.67 8.70
C THR A 72 -5.51 -7.04 7.83
N GLY A 73 -4.43 -6.52 8.42
CA GLY A 73 -3.42 -5.80 7.68
C GLY A 73 -1.99 -6.04 8.14
N VAL A 74 -1.06 -5.91 7.20
CA VAL A 74 0.37 -5.83 7.46
C VAL A 74 0.88 -4.48 6.98
N LEU A 75 1.52 -3.73 7.88
CA LEU A 75 2.17 -2.47 7.57
C LEU A 75 3.67 -2.74 7.34
N LEU A 76 4.13 -2.68 6.09
CA LEU A 76 5.50 -3.01 5.72
C LEU A 76 6.34 -1.76 5.48
N ASP A 77 7.47 -1.63 6.15
CA ASP A 77 8.49 -0.62 5.82
C ASP A 77 9.90 -1.17 6.08
N ALA A 78 10.88 -0.72 5.29
CA ALA A 78 12.28 -1.14 5.44
C ALA A 78 13.03 -0.38 6.53
N ARG A 79 12.51 0.74 7.03
CA ARG A 79 13.21 1.63 7.97
C ARG A 79 12.76 1.36 9.40
N ARG A 80 13.66 0.85 10.25
CA ARG A 80 13.38 0.55 11.66
C ARG A 80 12.66 1.68 12.41
N ARG A 81 13.07 2.95 12.20
CA ARG A 81 12.43 4.11 12.82
C ARG A 81 10.96 4.24 12.46
N ARG A 82 10.59 3.90 11.22
CA ARG A 82 9.20 3.88 10.77
C ARG A 82 8.44 2.70 11.34
N CYS A 83 9.07 1.52 11.36
CA CYS A 83 8.46 0.32 11.97
C CYS A 83 8.12 0.58 13.45
N SER A 84 9.06 1.12 14.25
CA SER A 84 8.78 1.43 15.66
C SER A 84 7.68 2.50 15.84
N PHE A 85 7.57 3.46 14.92
CA PHE A 85 6.46 4.40 14.92
C PHE A 85 5.12 3.69 14.63
N LEU A 86 5.10 2.82 13.62
CA LEU A 86 3.90 2.04 13.25
C LEU A 86 3.45 1.13 14.38
N GLU A 87 4.36 0.44 15.06
CA GLU A 87 4.06 -0.39 16.24
C GLU A 87 3.40 0.45 17.36
N SER A 88 3.95 1.63 17.63
CA SER A 88 3.37 2.56 18.61
C SER A 88 2.00 3.06 18.19
N ALA A 89 1.79 3.36 16.91
CA ALA A 89 0.52 3.83 16.37
C ALA A 89 -0.54 2.72 16.37
N VAL A 90 -0.17 1.48 16.04
CA VAL A 90 -1.05 0.31 16.12
C VAL A 90 -1.57 0.11 17.55
N GLY A 91 -0.68 0.21 18.55
CA GLY A 91 -1.09 0.12 19.95
C GLY A 91 -2.00 1.29 20.40
N ALA A 92 -1.65 2.53 19.99
CA ALA A 92 -2.43 3.72 20.35
C ALA A 92 -3.83 3.78 19.71
N LEU A 93 -4.02 3.07 18.59
CA LEU A 93 -5.29 2.96 17.86
C LEU A 93 -6.08 1.68 18.19
N ASP A 94 -5.57 0.86 19.13
CA ASP A 94 -6.18 -0.42 19.53
C ASP A 94 -6.40 -1.38 18.33
N LEU A 95 -5.37 -1.52 17.48
CA LEU A 95 -5.40 -2.33 16.27
C LEU A 95 -4.57 -3.63 16.36
N ALA A 96 -3.93 -3.91 17.51
CA ALA A 96 -2.95 -4.97 17.65
C ALA A 96 -3.49 -6.39 17.33
N ASP A 97 -4.79 -6.63 17.55
CA ASP A 97 -5.41 -7.93 17.31
C ASP A 97 -5.55 -8.29 15.82
N ARG A 98 -5.47 -7.29 14.93
CA ARG A 98 -5.72 -7.49 13.49
C ARG A 98 -4.67 -6.85 12.58
N VAL A 99 -3.63 -6.26 13.17
CA VAL A 99 -2.58 -5.56 12.43
C VAL A 99 -1.21 -5.94 12.94
N SER A 100 -0.31 -6.27 12.03
CA SER A 100 1.10 -6.47 12.34
C SER A 100 1.99 -5.49 11.56
N VAL A 101 3.20 -5.25 12.07
CA VAL A 101 4.22 -4.45 11.39
C VAL A 101 5.34 -5.37 10.92
N ALA A 102 5.61 -5.36 9.62
CA ALA A 102 6.70 -6.11 9.02
C ALA A 102 7.87 -5.17 8.69
N CYS A 103 9.00 -5.37 9.37
CA CYS A 103 10.16 -4.51 9.21
C CYS A 103 11.24 -5.18 8.35
N GLY A 104 11.30 -4.84 7.07
CA GLY A 104 12.24 -5.44 6.13
C GLY A 104 12.10 -4.90 4.73
N ARG A 105 12.98 -5.38 3.84
CA ARG A 105 12.90 -5.05 2.42
C ARG A 105 11.75 -5.83 1.78
N ALA A 106 10.96 -5.16 0.94
CA ALA A 106 9.83 -5.79 0.25
C ALA A 106 10.28 -6.98 -0.59
N GLU A 107 11.43 -6.87 -1.25
CA GLU A 107 12.01 -7.92 -2.11
C GLU A 107 12.37 -9.20 -1.32
N GLU A 108 12.71 -9.07 -0.03
CA GLU A 108 13.00 -10.20 0.86
C GLU A 108 11.71 -10.80 1.41
N LEU A 109 10.85 -9.96 1.97
CA LEU A 109 9.59 -10.39 2.60
C LEU A 109 8.62 -11.01 1.58
N ALA A 110 8.59 -10.54 0.33
CA ALA A 110 7.80 -11.15 -0.73
C ALA A 110 8.27 -12.58 -1.13
N ARG A 111 9.40 -13.04 -0.61
CA ARG A 111 9.91 -14.41 -0.76
C ARG A 111 9.72 -15.27 0.48
N ASP A 112 9.39 -14.65 1.60
CA ASP A 112 9.08 -15.35 2.85
C ASP A 112 7.73 -16.05 2.74
N GLY A 113 7.65 -17.32 3.18
CA GLY A 113 6.46 -18.13 3.07
C GLY A 113 5.24 -17.60 3.84
N GLU A 114 5.44 -16.77 4.85
CA GLU A 114 4.36 -16.12 5.58
C GLU A 114 3.65 -15.04 4.76
N PHE A 115 4.39 -14.33 3.89
CA PHE A 115 3.91 -13.17 3.16
C PHE A 115 3.65 -13.45 1.68
N ARG A 116 4.37 -14.44 1.11
CA ARG A 116 4.30 -14.74 -0.32
C ARG A 116 2.93 -15.27 -0.71
N GLY A 117 2.27 -14.60 -1.67
CA GLY A 117 0.97 -15.01 -2.16
C GLY A 117 -0.10 -15.07 -1.07
N ALA A 118 -0.07 -14.13 -0.09
CA ALA A 118 -0.88 -14.18 1.12
C ALA A 118 -1.89 -13.04 1.25
N PHE A 119 -1.96 -12.13 0.26
CA PHE A 119 -2.78 -10.92 0.37
C PHE A 119 -3.74 -10.78 -0.80
N GLU A 120 -5.00 -10.51 -0.50
CA GLU A 120 -6.04 -10.18 -1.46
C GLU A 120 -5.90 -8.76 -2.00
N LEU A 121 -5.22 -7.90 -1.25
CA LEU A 121 -4.95 -6.52 -1.65
C LEU A 121 -3.56 -6.08 -1.18
N VAL A 122 -2.80 -5.48 -2.09
CA VAL A 122 -1.61 -4.69 -1.76
C VAL A 122 -1.90 -3.24 -2.12
N VAL A 123 -1.69 -2.33 -1.18
CA VAL A 123 -1.80 -0.89 -1.42
C VAL A 123 -0.43 -0.25 -1.40
N ALA A 124 -0.21 0.76 -2.24
CA ALA A 124 1.04 1.51 -2.27
C ALA A 124 0.80 3.00 -2.55
N ARG A 125 1.45 3.84 -1.75
CA ARG A 125 1.46 5.29 -1.94
C ARG A 125 2.88 5.84 -1.78
N GLY A 126 3.44 6.36 -2.87
CA GLY A 126 4.79 6.95 -2.82
C GLY A 126 5.91 5.93 -2.51
N PHE A 127 5.71 4.65 -2.81
CA PHE A 127 6.70 3.60 -2.61
C PHE A 127 7.85 3.72 -3.60
N GLY A 128 7.53 3.84 -4.89
CA GLY A 128 8.52 3.95 -5.97
C GLY A 128 7.88 4.21 -7.32
N ALA A 129 8.68 4.14 -8.39
CA ALA A 129 8.18 4.17 -9.75
C ALA A 129 7.21 2.98 -10.00
N PRO A 130 6.30 3.09 -11.00
CA PRO A 130 5.32 2.04 -11.29
C PRO A 130 5.92 0.64 -11.43
N ALA A 131 6.95 0.48 -12.25
CA ALA A 131 7.64 -0.80 -12.45
C ALA A 131 8.20 -1.39 -11.14
N THR A 132 8.88 -0.56 -10.33
CA THR A 132 9.42 -0.96 -9.03
C THR A 132 8.32 -1.39 -8.07
N THR A 133 7.23 -0.61 -8.04
CA THR A 133 6.09 -0.88 -7.15
C THR A 133 5.40 -2.18 -7.55
N ALA A 134 5.12 -2.38 -8.84
CA ALA A 134 4.48 -3.59 -9.36
C ALA A 134 5.32 -4.84 -9.08
N GLU A 135 6.63 -4.78 -9.38
CA GLU A 135 7.52 -5.92 -9.15
C GLU A 135 7.63 -6.29 -7.67
N CYS A 136 7.75 -5.30 -6.78
CA CYS A 136 7.82 -5.56 -5.35
C CYS A 136 6.48 -6.07 -4.79
N ALA A 137 5.35 -5.64 -5.36
CA ALA A 137 4.01 -6.01 -4.89
C ALA A 137 3.58 -7.40 -5.32
N VAL A 138 3.89 -7.82 -6.56
CA VAL A 138 3.33 -9.05 -7.16
C VAL A 138 3.62 -10.30 -6.34
N GLY A 139 4.76 -10.36 -5.65
CA GLY A 139 5.13 -11.49 -4.81
C GLY A 139 4.22 -11.71 -3.59
N PHE A 140 3.51 -10.69 -3.15
CA PHE A 140 2.59 -10.75 -2.01
C PHE A 140 1.16 -11.17 -2.40
N LEU A 141 0.77 -10.99 -3.66
CA LEU A 141 -0.62 -11.16 -4.11
C LEU A 141 -1.01 -12.63 -4.25
N VAL A 142 -2.19 -12.98 -3.78
CA VAL A 142 -2.88 -14.21 -4.18
C VAL A 142 -3.29 -14.12 -5.65
N GLN A 143 -3.64 -15.23 -6.28
CA GLN A 143 -4.31 -15.21 -7.58
C GLN A 143 -5.64 -14.45 -7.48
N GLY A 144 -5.91 -13.53 -8.40
CA GLY A 144 -7.06 -12.64 -8.36
C GLY A 144 -6.92 -11.48 -7.35
N GLY A 145 -5.85 -11.45 -6.56
CA GLY A 145 -5.55 -10.34 -5.66
C GLY A 145 -5.24 -9.04 -6.41
N ARG A 146 -5.45 -7.91 -5.77
CA ARG A 146 -5.36 -6.58 -6.40
C ARG A 146 -4.18 -5.78 -5.85
N LEU A 147 -3.49 -5.09 -6.75
CA LEU A 147 -2.53 -4.03 -6.41
C LEU A 147 -3.20 -2.67 -6.66
N ALA A 148 -3.31 -1.86 -5.63
CA ALA A 148 -3.86 -0.51 -5.71
C ALA A 148 -2.75 0.52 -5.46
N VAL A 149 -2.41 1.29 -6.50
CA VAL A 149 -1.33 2.28 -6.44
C VAL A 149 -1.92 3.68 -6.59
N SER A 150 -1.61 4.57 -5.65
CA SER A 150 -1.98 5.97 -5.77
C SER A 150 -1.26 6.61 -6.97
N GLU A 151 -2.03 7.21 -7.86
CA GLU A 151 -1.52 7.95 -9.02
C GLU A 151 -1.25 9.42 -8.68
N PRO A 152 -0.28 10.06 -9.34
CA PRO A 152 -0.02 11.49 -9.18
C PRO A 152 -1.24 12.31 -9.64
N PRO A 153 -1.39 13.56 -9.14
CA PRO A 153 -2.41 14.47 -9.64
C PRO A 153 -2.16 14.82 -11.11
N GLY A 154 -3.21 15.24 -11.82
CA GLY A 154 -3.16 15.58 -13.25
C GLY A 154 -3.87 14.56 -14.13
N GLU A 155 -3.60 14.53 -15.43
CA GLU A 155 -4.20 13.58 -16.37
C GLU A 155 -3.65 12.15 -16.18
N SER A 156 -4.45 11.16 -16.59
CA SER A 156 -4.00 9.77 -16.61
C SER A 156 -2.94 9.59 -17.71
N ASP A 157 -1.81 9.01 -17.33
CA ASP A 157 -0.74 8.67 -18.27
C ASP A 157 -0.66 7.14 -18.42
N PRO A 158 -1.21 6.58 -19.51
CA PRO A 158 -1.17 5.13 -19.77
C PRO A 158 0.25 4.57 -19.90
N SER A 159 1.22 5.41 -20.28
CA SER A 159 2.62 4.97 -20.45
C SER A 159 3.28 4.54 -19.12
N ARG A 160 2.70 4.92 -17.99
CA ARG A 160 3.17 4.51 -16.66
C ARG A 160 3.04 3.01 -16.41
N TRP A 161 2.12 2.33 -17.11
CA TRP A 161 1.77 0.94 -16.92
C TRP A 161 1.74 0.18 -18.26
N PRO A 162 2.89 0.04 -18.97
CA PRO A 162 2.93 -0.60 -20.27
C PRO A 162 2.56 -2.08 -20.16
N LYS A 163 1.74 -2.52 -21.11
CA LYS A 163 1.18 -3.87 -21.12
C LYS A 163 2.25 -4.95 -21.07
N GLU A 164 3.34 -4.78 -21.81
CA GLU A 164 4.44 -5.75 -21.89
C GLU A 164 5.09 -5.99 -20.52
N GLY A 165 5.32 -4.92 -19.77
CA GLY A 165 5.88 -5.00 -18.42
C GLY A 165 4.92 -5.65 -17.43
N LEU A 166 3.63 -5.35 -17.54
CA LEU A 166 2.58 -5.96 -16.72
C LEU A 166 2.41 -7.46 -17.02
N ASP A 167 2.38 -7.84 -18.29
CA ASP A 167 2.30 -9.24 -18.72
C ASP A 167 3.48 -10.05 -18.15
N GLU A 168 4.69 -9.48 -18.13
CA GLU A 168 5.88 -10.13 -17.56
C GLU A 168 5.74 -10.44 -16.07
N LEU A 169 5.04 -9.58 -15.34
CA LEU A 169 4.73 -9.74 -13.92
C LEU A 169 3.47 -10.59 -13.66
N GLY A 170 2.69 -10.90 -14.70
CA GLY A 170 1.39 -11.56 -14.57
C GLY A 170 0.31 -10.66 -13.96
N LEU A 171 0.37 -9.35 -14.27
CA LEU A 171 -0.61 -8.35 -13.82
C LEU A 171 -1.50 -7.92 -14.99
N LEU A 172 -2.79 -7.82 -14.73
CA LEU A 172 -3.81 -7.32 -15.65
C LEU A 172 -4.20 -5.89 -15.26
N GLY A 173 -4.57 -5.08 -16.22
CA GLY A 173 -4.99 -3.70 -16.01
C GLY A 173 -3.98 -2.69 -16.54
N PRO A 174 -3.86 -1.48 -15.93
CA PRO A 174 -4.67 -1.03 -14.79
C PRO A 174 -6.08 -0.58 -15.19
N GLU A 175 -7.00 -0.69 -14.23
CA GLU A 175 -8.19 0.15 -14.20
C GLU A 175 -7.88 1.39 -13.35
N VAL A 176 -7.90 2.57 -13.95
CA VAL A 176 -7.71 3.82 -13.19
C VAL A 176 -9.06 4.28 -12.67
N ARG A 177 -9.20 4.33 -11.35
CA ARG A 177 -10.43 4.69 -10.64
C ARG A 177 -10.22 5.95 -9.80
N GLY A 178 -11.32 6.61 -9.43
CA GLY A 178 -11.30 7.85 -8.64
C GLY A 178 -11.31 9.12 -9.49
N SER A 179 -11.16 10.28 -8.85
CA SER A 179 -11.24 11.61 -9.44
C SER A 179 -10.01 12.45 -9.08
N GLU A 180 -10.05 13.76 -9.37
CA GLU A 180 -8.97 14.71 -9.08
C GLU A 180 -8.49 14.71 -7.60
N GLY A 181 -9.34 14.30 -6.65
CA GLY A 181 -8.98 14.18 -5.22
C GLY A 181 -8.16 12.95 -4.85
N GLY A 182 -8.02 11.98 -5.77
CA GLY A 182 -7.24 10.76 -5.53
C GLY A 182 -7.51 9.68 -6.57
N ARG A 183 -6.66 9.60 -7.58
CA ARG A 183 -6.72 8.51 -8.56
C ARG A 183 -5.90 7.31 -8.10
N VAL A 184 -6.40 6.14 -8.43
CA VAL A 184 -5.82 4.86 -8.04
C VAL A 184 -5.76 3.96 -9.28
N ALA A 185 -4.57 3.49 -9.62
CA ALA A 185 -4.39 2.41 -10.58
C ALA A 185 -4.62 1.09 -9.87
N VAL A 186 -5.59 0.32 -10.32
CA VAL A 186 -5.94 -1.00 -9.79
C VAL A 186 -5.53 -2.06 -10.81
N LEU A 187 -4.59 -2.91 -10.41
CA LEU A 187 -4.11 -4.05 -11.20
C LEU A 187 -4.53 -5.35 -10.53
N THR A 188 -4.78 -6.39 -11.33
CA THR A 188 -5.21 -7.70 -10.81
C THR A 188 -4.16 -8.76 -11.14
N SER A 189 -3.79 -9.59 -10.16
CA SER A 189 -2.90 -10.72 -10.36
C SER A 189 -3.60 -11.83 -11.16
N ALA A 190 -3.06 -12.18 -12.34
CA ALA A 190 -3.63 -13.23 -13.19
C ALA A 190 -3.41 -14.65 -12.65
N GLY A 191 -2.43 -14.83 -11.78
CA GLY A 191 -2.05 -16.14 -11.25
C GLY A 191 -1.20 -16.04 -9.98
N PRO A 192 -0.71 -17.16 -9.46
CA PRO A 192 0.20 -17.14 -8.33
C PRO A 192 1.50 -16.41 -8.71
N PRO A 193 2.18 -15.76 -7.73
CA PRO A 193 3.38 -15.00 -8.02
C PRO A 193 4.49 -15.90 -8.60
N GLY A 194 5.01 -15.52 -9.77
CA GLY A 194 6.11 -16.24 -10.43
C GLY A 194 7.35 -16.32 -9.53
N ALA A 195 8.02 -17.47 -9.49
CA ALA A 195 9.12 -17.73 -8.56
C ALA A 195 10.30 -16.74 -8.69
N ARG A 196 10.49 -16.12 -9.86
CA ARG A 196 11.55 -15.12 -10.09
C ARG A 196 11.27 -13.76 -9.47
N TRP A 197 9.99 -13.45 -9.16
CA TRP A 197 9.56 -12.14 -8.66
C TRP A 197 9.38 -12.10 -7.14
N PRO A 198 9.71 -10.96 -6.54
CA PRO A 198 10.54 -9.88 -7.08
C PRO A 198 11.98 -10.32 -7.28
N ARG A 199 12.77 -9.59 -8.10
CA ARG A 199 14.23 -9.76 -8.21
C ARG A 199 14.92 -9.43 -6.88
N ARG A 200 16.24 -9.65 -6.80
CA ARG A 200 17.03 -9.39 -5.57
C ARG A 200 16.87 -7.95 -5.09
N VAL A 201 17.10 -7.75 -3.80
CA VAL A 201 17.08 -6.43 -3.14
C VAL A 201 17.81 -5.37 -3.96
N GLY A 202 17.14 -4.24 -4.15
CA GLY A 202 17.64 -3.08 -4.90
C GLY A 202 17.51 -3.18 -6.41
N VAL A 203 17.42 -4.38 -6.99
CA VAL A 203 17.32 -4.53 -8.45
C VAL A 203 16.08 -3.87 -9.04
N PRO A 204 14.88 -4.01 -8.45
CA PRO A 204 13.69 -3.32 -8.95
C PRO A 204 13.83 -1.79 -9.02
N GLY A 205 14.51 -1.20 -8.04
CA GLY A 205 14.71 0.25 -7.99
C GLY A 205 15.84 0.77 -8.89
N HIS A 206 16.91 -0.02 -9.07
CA HIS A 206 18.07 0.40 -9.87
C HIS A 206 17.96 0.04 -11.36
N ARG A 207 17.19 -0.98 -11.69
CA ARG A 207 16.95 -1.47 -13.05
C ARG A 207 15.48 -1.85 -13.19
N PRO A 208 14.58 -0.87 -13.22
CA PRO A 208 13.15 -1.13 -13.38
C PRO A 208 12.89 -1.87 -14.69
N LEU A 209 11.76 -2.56 -14.78
CA LEU A 209 11.37 -3.34 -15.96
C LEU A 209 10.96 -2.44 -17.13
N TRP A 210 10.44 -1.26 -16.81
CA TRP A 210 10.09 -0.21 -17.77
C TRP A 210 10.33 1.18 -17.19
#